data_b8f8fbfcac5be55d5f647e2659db5fbc
#
_entry.id   b8f8fbfcac5be55d5f647e2659db5fbc
#
_cell.length_a   1.000
_cell.length_b   1.000
_cell.length_c   1.000
_cell.angle_alpha   90.00
_cell.angle_beta   90.00
_cell.angle_gamma   90.00
#
_symmetry.space_group_name_H-M   'P 1'
#
loop_
_entity.id
_entity.type
_entity.pdbx_description
1 polymer ?
#
loop_
_entity_poly.entity_id
_entity_poly.type
_entity_poly.pdbx_seq_one_letter_code
_entity_poly.pdbx_strand_id
1 'polypeptide(L)'
;MYPFPLKSLSMKFKEYIDRTHVFTVSQLAESCGMSDSSAKTTLRRAVAAGQIERARRGVYVSKSGRFAATEVDSFELVSSIDPKAVVSFHSALEAHGVAHNVGSVCQFRSASIKSAFGYSGVSYVPFPFANNLSIQSMRGRGGLRTTVTTREQTIVDCLSHPDRCGGIEEALMSISLFPYVDAEALKELVSDKSASLAARTGWLLERKANKWRITPDVLDEFEKMAKGGPYKLDKDSAESRGWSRRWRLCLPEKEEEVGKWLL
;
A
#
# COMPACT_ATOMS: atom_id res chain seq x y z
N MET A 1 25.10 37.74 -26.06
CA MET A 1 24.45 36.53 -26.57
C MET A 1 23.39 36.14 -25.53
N TYR A 2 22.14 36.58 -25.71
CA TYR A 2 21.05 36.28 -24.77
C TYR A 2 20.48 34.91 -25.12
N PRO A 3 20.35 34.00 -24.15
CA PRO A 3 19.65 32.72 -24.40
C PRO A 3 18.15 33.02 -24.53
N PHE A 4 17.59 32.73 -25.69
CA PHE A 4 16.14 32.70 -25.89
C PHE A 4 15.52 31.71 -24.92
N PRO A 5 14.47 32.07 -24.17
CA PRO A 5 13.73 31.10 -23.40
C PRO A 5 13.07 30.13 -24.39
N LEU A 6 13.38 28.84 -24.26
CA LEU A 6 12.66 27.77 -24.92
C LEU A 6 11.19 27.92 -24.53
N LYS A 7 10.36 28.45 -25.41
CA LYS A 7 8.90 28.42 -25.30
C LYS A 7 8.52 26.93 -25.21
N SER A 8 8.16 26.48 -24.04
CA SER A 8 7.49 25.20 -23.83
C SER A 8 6.30 25.19 -24.81
N LEU A 9 6.35 24.33 -25.82
CA LEU A 9 5.23 24.09 -26.72
C LEU A 9 4.07 23.61 -25.89
N SER A 10 3.07 24.47 -25.64
CA SER A 10 1.88 24.09 -24.88
C SER A 10 1.13 22.99 -25.65
N MET A 11 0.89 21.87 -24.98
CA MET A 11 0.17 20.74 -25.54
C MET A 11 -1.32 21.08 -25.70
N LYS A 12 -1.96 20.62 -26.78
CA LYS A 12 -3.42 20.79 -26.93
C LYS A 12 -4.15 19.88 -25.94
N PHE A 13 -5.28 20.35 -25.40
CA PHE A 13 -6.10 19.59 -24.43
C PHE A 13 -6.38 18.16 -24.88
N LYS A 14 -6.81 17.97 -26.15
CA LYS A 14 -7.12 16.64 -26.69
C LYS A 14 -5.90 15.72 -26.66
N GLU A 15 -4.74 16.22 -27.08
CA GLU A 15 -3.50 15.47 -27.07
C GLU A 15 -3.08 15.10 -25.62
N TYR A 16 -3.30 16.01 -24.67
CA TYR A 16 -3.01 15.77 -23.27
C TYR A 16 -3.82 14.60 -22.70
N ILE A 17 -5.15 14.61 -22.88
CA ILE A 17 -6.01 13.55 -22.35
C ILE A 17 -5.85 12.20 -23.10
N ASP A 18 -5.35 12.21 -24.34
CA ASP A 18 -5.03 10.97 -25.06
C ASP A 18 -3.72 10.32 -24.58
N ARG A 19 -2.86 11.09 -23.89
CA ARG A 19 -1.55 10.63 -23.36
C ARG A 19 -1.53 10.45 -21.84
N THR A 20 -2.41 11.11 -21.10
CA THR A 20 -2.41 11.14 -19.63
C THR A 20 -3.71 10.53 -19.10
N HIS A 21 -3.60 9.39 -18.43
CA HIS A 21 -4.76 8.66 -17.93
C HIS A 21 -5.39 9.37 -16.73
N VAL A 22 -4.61 9.68 -15.70
CA VAL A 22 -5.06 10.36 -14.48
C VAL A 22 -4.31 11.68 -14.33
N PHE A 23 -5.03 12.74 -14.02
CA PHE A 23 -4.43 14.05 -13.85
C PHE A 23 -5.24 15.00 -12.96
N THR A 24 -4.57 16.02 -12.46
CA THR A 24 -5.16 17.11 -11.66
C THR A 24 -5.40 18.36 -12.51
N VAL A 25 -6.20 19.30 -11.99
CA VAL A 25 -6.40 20.61 -12.62
C VAL A 25 -5.07 21.31 -12.86
N SER A 26 -4.17 21.32 -11.88
CA SER A 26 -2.88 21.98 -11.95
C SER A 26 -1.96 21.35 -13.01
N GLN A 27 -1.89 20.02 -13.07
CA GLN A 27 -1.11 19.32 -14.09
C GLN A 27 -1.59 19.62 -15.52
N LEU A 28 -2.92 19.69 -15.72
CA LEU A 28 -3.49 20.09 -17.00
C LEU A 28 -3.15 21.54 -17.33
N ALA A 29 -3.35 22.45 -16.38
CA ALA A 29 -3.09 23.88 -16.56
C ALA A 29 -1.63 24.12 -16.98
N GLU A 30 -0.68 23.51 -16.27
CA GLU A 30 0.75 23.59 -16.56
C GLU A 30 1.09 23.00 -17.93
N SER A 31 0.63 21.78 -18.24
CA SER A 31 0.96 21.09 -19.50
C SER A 31 0.38 21.77 -20.73
N CYS A 32 -0.81 22.38 -20.60
CA CYS A 32 -1.48 23.06 -21.70
C CYS A 32 -1.26 24.58 -21.71
N GLY A 33 -0.47 25.13 -20.79
CA GLY A 33 -0.19 26.56 -20.73
C GLY A 33 -1.43 27.43 -20.51
N MET A 34 -2.39 26.96 -19.70
CA MET A 34 -3.65 27.66 -19.44
C MET A 34 -3.79 28.07 -17.97
N SER A 35 -4.65 29.08 -17.71
CA SER A 35 -4.98 29.44 -16.34
C SER A 35 -5.86 28.37 -15.66
N ASP A 36 -5.82 28.31 -14.33
CA ASP A 36 -6.67 27.40 -13.54
C ASP A 36 -8.17 27.57 -13.84
N SER A 37 -8.63 28.80 -14.09
CA SER A 37 -10.02 29.08 -14.44
C SER A 37 -10.38 28.53 -15.82
N SER A 38 -9.49 28.69 -16.79
CA SER A 38 -9.65 28.11 -18.14
C SER A 38 -9.62 26.59 -18.11
N ALA A 39 -8.68 26.00 -17.33
CA ALA A 39 -8.60 24.55 -17.12
C ALA A 39 -9.90 23.99 -16.53
N LYS A 40 -10.43 24.60 -15.47
CA LYS A 40 -11.70 24.20 -14.84
C LYS A 40 -12.88 24.28 -15.81
N THR A 41 -12.92 25.31 -16.67
CA THR A 41 -13.98 25.46 -17.68
C THR A 41 -13.87 24.36 -18.75
N THR A 42 -12.66 24.12 -19.25
CA THR A 42 -12.38 23.05 -20.21
C THR A 42 -12.76 21.68 -19.66
N LEU A 43 -12.36 21.39 -18.42
CA LEU A 43 -12.68 20.13 -17.73
C LEU A 43 -14.18 19.93 -17.56
N ARG A 44 -14.94 20.97 -17.22
CA ARG A 44 -16.41 20.88 -17.11
C ARG A 44 -17.06 20.48 -18.44
N ARG A 45 -16.61 21.08 -19.55
CA ARG A 45 -17.09 20.73 -20.89
C ARG A 45 -16.71 19.30 -21.27
N ALA A 46 -15.47 18.90 -20.97
CA ALA A 46 -14.98 17.56 -21.28
C ALA A 46 -15.69 16.45 -20.48
N VAL A 47 -16.07 16.71 -19.22
CA VAL A 47 -16.90 15.80 -18.41
C VAL A 47 -18.30 15.69 -19.04
N ALA A 48 -18.92 16.81 -19.43
CA ALA A 48 -20.23 16.81 -20.08
C ALA A 48 -20.22 16.07 -21.43
N ALA A 49 -19.09 16.07 -22.13
CA ALA A 49 -18.88 15.35 -23.38
C ALA A 49 -18.45 13.88 -23.20
N GLY A 50 -18.33 13.37 -21.95
CA GLY A 50 -17.91 12.01 -21.67
C GLY A 50 -16.45 11.69 -22.02
N GLN A 51 -15.62 12.71 -22.30
CA GLN A 51 -14.21 12.53 -22.66
C GLN A 51 -13.32 12.23 -21.44
N ILE A 52 -13.77 12.65 -20.26
CA ILE A 52 -13.11 12.45 -18.98
C ILE A 52 -14.17 12.19 -17.90
N GLU A 53 -13.77 11.50 -16.84
CA GLU A 53 -14.57 11.34 -15.63
C GLU A 53 -13.91 12.06 -14.44
N ARG A 54 -14.72 12.47 -13.48
CA ARG A 54 -14.20 13.08 -12.24
C ARG A 54 -14.11 12.02 -11.16
N ALA A 55 -12.88 11.60 -10.83
CA ALA A 55 -12.63 10.63 -9.76
C ALA A 55 -12.88 11.25 -8.35
N ARG A 56 -12.43 12.49 -8.15
CA ARG A 56 -12.69 13.29 -6.93
C ARG A 56 -12.55 14.78 -7.24
N ARG A 57 -12.73 15.63 -6.24
CA ARG A 57 -12.54 17.08 -6.43
C ARG A 57 -11.13 17.39 -6.92
N GLY A 58 -11.03 17.95 -8.12
CA GLY A 58 -9.76 18.36 -8.74
C GLY A 58 -8.96 17.25 -9.40
N VAL A 59 -9.48 16.01 -9.45
CA VAL A 59 -8.84 14.85 -10.09
C VAL A 59 -9.75 14.25 -11.15
N TYR A 60 -9.19 13.99 -12.30
CA TYR A 60 -9.90 13.50 -13.48
C TYR A 60 -9.21 12.29 -14.09
N VAL A 61 -10.00 11.42 -14.69
CA VAL A 61 -9.56 10.23 -15.42
C VAL A 61 -9.97 10.39 -16.87
N SER A 62 -9.05 10.18 -17.78
CA SER A 62 -9.32 10.23 -19.22
C SER A 62 -10.14 9.01 -19.67
N LYS A 63 -11.15 9.27 -20.50
CA LYS A 63 -11.90 8.27 -21.27
C LYS A 63 -11.71 8.51 -22.77
N SER A 64 -10.53 8.98 -23.15
CA SER A 64 -10.20 9.38 -24.52
C SER A 64 -9.05 8.55 -25.08
N GLY A 65 -9.04 8.40 -26.40
CA GLY A 65 -8.00 7.67 -27.10
C GLY A 65 -7.83 6.25 -26.57
N ARG A 66 -6.59 5.88 -26.20
CA ARG A 66 -6.28 4.54 -25.66
C ARG A 66 -6.91 4.25 -24.30
N PHE A 67 -7.42 5.26 -23.60
CA PHE A 67 -8.05 5.12 -22.30
C PHE A 67 -9.57 4.97 -22.35
N ALA A 68 -10.20 5.00 -23.53
CA ALA A 68 -11.66 4.99 -23.69
C ALA A 68 -12.34 3.78 -23.03
N ALA A 69 -11.70 2.61 -23.10
CA ALA A 69 -12.20 1.37 -22.52
C ALA A 69 -11.28 0.81 -21.41
N THR A 70 -10.36 1.63 -20.88
CA THR A 70 -9.40 1.18 -19.89
C THR A 70 -9.86 1.62 -18.50
N GLU A 71 -9.93 0.67 -17.58
CA GLU A 71 -10.08 0.98 -16.16
C GLU A 71 -8.76 1.47 -15.59
N VAL A 72 -8.84 2.47 -14.72
CA VAL A 72 -7.66 2.96 -14.03
C VAL A 72 -7.24 2.00 -12.94
N ASP A 73 -5.97 1.66 -12.90
CA ASP A 73 -5.39 0.91 -11.78
C ASP A 73 -5.44 1.75 -10.51
N SER A 74 -5.83 1.13 -9.38
CA SER A 74 -6.01 1.84 -8.10
C SER A 74 -4.72 2.51 -7.62
N PHE A 75 -3.58 1.87 -7.83
CA PHE A 75 -2.28 2.39 -7.42
C PHE A 75 -1.83 3.52 -8.36
N GLU A 76 -2.15 3.42 -9.65
CA GLU A 76 -1.97 4.49 -10.63
C GLU A 76 -2.73 5.74 -10.22
N LEU A 77 -4.01 5.59 -9.84
CA LEU A 77 -4.83 6.73 -9.40
C LEU A 77 -4.20 7.43 -8.20
N VAL A 78 -3.81 6.70 -7.16
CA VAL A 78 -3.18 7.26 -5.95
C VAL A 78 -1.87 7.95 -6.28
N SER A 79 -0.97 7.30 -7.04
CA SER A 79 0.34 7.85 -7.40
C SER A 79 0.26 9.08 -8.29
N SER A 80 -0.78 9.17 -9.13
CA SER A 80 -1.02 10.34 -9.99
C SER A 80 -1.54 11.54 -9.21
N ILE A 81 -2.30 11.31 -8.13
CA ILE A 81 -2.80 12.38 -7.25
C ILE A 81 -1.71 12.87 -6.30
N ASP A 82 -0.99 11.93 -5.70
CA ASP A 82 0.09 12.19 -4.77
C ASP A 82 1.29 11.30 -5.09
N PRO A 83 2.28 11.82 -5.83
CA PRO A 83 3.48 11.05 -6.18
C PRO A 83 4.32 10.59 -4.98
N LYS A 84 4.07 11.14 -3.78
CA LYS A 84 4.71 10.74 -2.52
C LYS A 84 3.87 9.76 -1.71
N ALA A 85 2.67 9.41 -2.17
CA ALA A 85 1.86 8.41 -1.50
C ALA A 85 2.54 7.04 -1.53
N VAL A 86 2.36 6.27 -0.46
CA VAL A 86 2.94 4.93 -0.29
C VAL A 86 1.82 3.93 -0.11
N VAL A 87 1.63 3.02 -1.05
CA VAL A 87 0.71 1.88 -0.92
C VAL A 87 1.17 1.01 0.25
N SER A 88 0.25 0.67 1.16
CA SER A 88 0.56 0.08 2.47
C SER A 88 -0.51 -0.93 2.90
N PHE A 89 -0.24 -1.70 3.95
CA PHE A 89 -1.16 -2.66 4.54
C PHE A 89 -1.60 -3.75 3.53
N HIS A 90 -2.87 -4.12 3.49
CA HIS A 90 -3.37 -5.14 2.57
C HIS A 90 -3.10 -4.80 1.10
N SER A 91 -3.25 -3.53 0.72
CA SER A 91 -2.94 -3.10 -0.64
C SER A 91 -1.47 -3.23 -1.03
N ALA A 92 -0.55 -3.22 -0.05
CA ALA A 92 0.85 -3.56 -0.32
C ALA A 92 1.03 -5.07 -0.56
N LEU A 93 0.29 -5.94 0.15
CA LEU A 93 0.26 -7.38 -0.15
C LEU A 93 -0.25 -7.64 -1.58
N GLU A 94 -1.30 -6.92 -2.01
CA GLU A 94 -1.80 -6.98 -3.39
C GLU A 94 -0.74 -6.51 -4.41
N ALA A 95 -0.07 -5.40 -4.12
CA ALA A 95 0.99 -4.87 -4.98
C ALA A 95 2.17 -5.83 -5.10
N HIS A 96 2.52 -6.52 -4.02
CA HIS A 96 3.53 -7.59 -4.02
C HIS A 96 3.08 -8.89 -4.68
N GLY A 97 1.80 -9.03 -5.02
CA GLY A 97 1.23 -10.23 -5.62
C GLY A 97 1.09 -11.40 -4.64
N VAL A 98 1.00 -11.12 -3.34
CA VAL A 98 0.91 -12.12 -2.26
C VAL A 98 -0.38 -12.01 -1.44
N ALA A 99 -1.31 -11.14 -1.80
CA ALA A 99 -2.60 -11.09 -1.13
C ALA A 99 -3.37 -12.40 -1.40
N HIS A 100 -3.84 -13.04 -0.33
CA HIS A 100 -4.67 -14.24 -0.41
C HIS A 100 -6.04 -13.90 -0.99
N ASN A 101 -6.64 -12.79 -0.54
CA ASN A 101 -7.86 -12.23 -1.12
C ASN A 101 -7.56 -10.87 -1.75
N VAL A 102 -8.27 -10.54 -2.84
CA VAL A 102 -8.21 -9.21 -3.47
C VAL A 102 -9.48 -8.45 -3.12
N GLY A 103 -9.32 -7.25 -2.58
CA GLY A 103 -10.42 -6.41 -2.14
C GLY A 103 -10.70 -5.21 -3.06
N SER A 104 -11.80 -4.51 -2.76
CA SER A 104 -12.16 -3.25 -3.39
C SER A 104 -11.71 -2.03 -2.56
N VAL A 105 -10.61 -2.17 -1.79
CA VAL A 105 -10.07 -1.11 -0.94
C VAL A 105 -8.62 -0.87 -1.31
N CYS A 106 -8.29 0.37 -1.65
CA CYS A 106 -6.92 0.81 -1.87
C CYS A 106 -6.43 1.60 -0.64
N GLN A 107 -5.50 1.03 0.09
CA GLN A 107 -4.92 1.60 1.30
C GLN A 107 -3.55 2.20 1.01
N PHE A 108 -3.33 3.41 1.46
CA PHE A 108 -2.06 4.10 1.23
C PHE A 108 -1.79 5.14 2.32
N ARG A 109 -0.53 5.47 2.51
CA ARG A 109 -0.10 6.58 3.36
C ARG A 109 0.13 7.82 2.53
N SER A 110 -0.38 8.96 3.00
CA SER A 110 -0.23 10.24 2.33
C SER A 110 -0.16 11.40 3.31
N ALA A 111 0.69 12.37 3.00
CA ALA A 111 0.74 13.64 3.71
C ALA A 111 -0.31 14.64 3.17
N SER A 112 -0.72 14.51 1.90
CA SER A 112 -1.60 15.46 1.20
C SER A 112 -3.06 15.01 1.18
N ILE A 113 -3.34 13.70 1.05
CA ILE A 113 -4.68 13.14 1.00
C ILE A 113 -5.11 12.73 2.41
N LYS A 114 -6.11 13.42 2.97
CA LYS A 114 -6.55 13.23 4.37
C LYS A 114 -7.90 12.52 4.49
N SER A 115 -8.69 12.46 3.43
CA SER A 115 -10.05 11.92 3.47
C SER A 115 -10.20 10.77 2.49
N ALA A 116 -10.89 9.72 2.92
CA ALA A 116 -11.27 8.62 2.06
C ALA A 116 -12.21 9.09 0.93
N PHE A 117 -12.18 8.39 -0.18
CA PHE A 117 -13.06 8.65 -1.32
C PHE A 117 -13.30 7.36 -2.10
N GLY A 118 -14.40 7.33 -2.87
CA GLY A 118 -14.72 6.21 -3.75
C GLY A 118 -14.56 6.60 -5.21
N TYR A 119 -14.07 5.68 -6.04
CA TYR A 119 -14.08 5.79 -7.50
C TYR A 119 -14.09 4.40 -8.14
N SER A 120 -14.93 4.22 -9.15
CA SER A 120 -15.03 2.96 -9.95
C SER A 120 -15.13 1.69 -9.08
N GLY A 121 -15.97 1.72 -8.03
CA GLY A 121 -16.16 0.57 -7.13
C GLY A 121 -15.05 0.33 -6.11
N VAL A 122 -13.99 1.12 -6.12
CA VAL A 122 -12.88 1.05 -5.17
C VAL A 122 -12.98 2.14 -4.11
N SER A 123 -12.78 1.76 -2.85
CA SER A 123 -12.67 2.68 -1.71
C SER A 123 -11.20 3.02 -1.46
N TYR A 124 -10.84 4.27 -1.55
CA TYR A 124 -9.48 4.79 -1.35
C TYR A 124 -9.34 5.31 0.07
N VAL A 125 -8.55 4.64 0.89
CA VAL A 125 -8.42 4.91 2.33
C VAL A 125 -7.03 5.41 2.65
N PRO A 126 -6.85 6.73 2.89
CA PRO A 126 -5.58 7.30 3.28
C PRO A 126 -5.30 7.07 4.77
N PHE A 127 -4.05 6.79 5.09
CA PHE A 127 -3.50 6.80 6.45
C PHE A 127 -2.44 7.90 6.58
N PRO A 128 -2.15 8.37 7.80
CA PRO A 128 -1.08 9.32 8.03
C PRO A 128 0.26 8.81 7.50
N PHE A 129 1.02 9.71 6.89
CA PHE A 129 2.38 9.39 6.49
C PHE A 129 3.24 9.19 7.74
N ALA A 130 4.00 8.12 7.78
CA ALA A 130 4.95 7.86 8.87
C ALA A 130 6.38 8.13 8.38
N ASN A 131 7.19 8.73 9.25
CA ASN A 131 8.62 8.88 8.99
C ASN A 131 9.30 7.50 9.08
N ASN A 132 10.41 7.34 8.37
CA ASN A 132 11.24 6.13 8.39
C ASN A 132 10.53 4.86 7.89
N LEU A 133 9.64 5.00 6.89
CA LEU A 133 9.08 3.86 6.19
C LEU A 133 10.13 3.24 5.25
N SER A 134 10.29 1.93 5.33
CA SER A 134 11.01 1.19 4.30
C SER A 134 10.13 1.03 3.07
N ILE A 135 10.52 1.63 1.96
CA ILE A 135 9.73 1.73 0.73
C ILE A 135 10.52 1.28 -0.49
N GLN A 136 9.80 0.86 -1.52
CA GLN A 136 10.36 0.52 -2.82
C GLN A 136 9.48 1.01 -3.95
N SER A 137 10.07 1.18 -5.13
CA SER A 137 9.33 1.52 -6.34
C SER A 137 8.98 0.26 -7.12
N MET A 138 7.70 0.09 -7.43
CA MET A 138 7.20 -1.02 -8.25
C MET A 138 6.52 -0.49 -9.51
N ARG A 139 6.49 -1.29 -10.59
CA ARG A 139 5.68 -0.99 -11.76
C ARG A 139 4.26 -1.51 -11.55
N GLY A 140 3.28 -0.62 -11.57
CA GLY A 140 1.88 -0.98 -11.64
C GLY A 140 1.48 -1.56 -13.02
N ARG A 141 0.27 -2.10 -13.12
CA ARG A 141 -0.28 -2.69 -14.36
C ARG A 141 -0.30 -1.71 -15.53
N GLY A 142 -0.51 -0.42 -15.27
CA GLY A 142 -0.46 0.67 -16.28
C GLY A 142 0.94 1.11 -16.69
N GLY A 143 2.02 0.48 -16.17
CA GLY A 143 3.41 0.84 -16.46
C GLY A 143 3.93 2.05 -15.65
N LEU A 144 3.07 2.73 -14.91
CA LEU A 144 3.46 3.78 -13.97
C LEU A 144 4.20 3.21 -12.75
N ARG A 145 5.12 3.99 -12.23
CA ARG A 145 5.82 3.64 -10.99
C ARG A 145 4.96 4.02 -9.81
N THR A 146 4.75 3.06 -8.92
CA THR A 146 4.04 3.22 -7.66
C THR A 146 5.02 2.97 -6.51
N THR A 147 4.97 3.80 -5.48
CA THR A 147 5.73 3.57 -4.26
C THR A 147 4.92 2.68 -3.31
N VAL A 148 5.54 1.61 -2.84
CA VAL A 148 4.94 0.59 -1.97
C VAL A 148 5.85 0.35 -0.79
N THR A 149 5.34 -0.02 0.37
CA THR A 149 6.16 -0.52 1.48
C THR A 149 6.94 -1.76 1.06
N THR A 150 8.18 -1.92 1.52
CA THR A 150 8.95 -3.17 1.30
C THR A 150 8.21 -4.35 1.89
N ARG A 151 8.62 -5.57 1.56
CA ARG A 151 8.05 -6.80 2.15
C ARG A 151 8.09 -6.76 3.67
N GLU A 152 9.23 -6.42 4.21
CA GLU A 152 9.50 -6.38 5.64
C GLU A 152 8.63 -5.32 6.34
N GLN A 153 8.55 -4.13 5.76
CA GLN A 153 7.65 -3.08 6.27
C GLN A 153 6.18 -3.51 6.15
N THR A 154 5.80 -4.19 5.07
CA THR A 154 4.43 -4.70 4.89
C THR A 154 4.09 -5.75 5.95
N ILE A 155 5.00 -6.67 6.28
CA ILE A 155 4.84 -7.64 7.37
C ILE A 155 4.64 -6.92 8.70
N VAL A 156 5.50 -5.95 9.02
CA VAL A 156 5.39 -5.14 10.25
C VAL A 156 4.06 -4.40 10.32
N ASP A 157 3.62 -3.80 9.22
CA ASP A 157 2.34 -3.09 9.14
C ASP A 157 1.15 -4.02 9.38
N CYS A 158 1.12 -5.19 8.73
CA CYS A 158 0.04 -6.16 8.84
C CYS A 158 -0.03 -6.80 10.24
N LEU A 159 1.12 -7.14 10.84
CA LEU A 159 1.15 -7.67 12.20
C LEU A 159 0.83 -6.61 13.27
N SER A 160 1.08 -5.33 12.98
CA SER A 160 0.71 -4.22 13.86
C SER A 160 -0.78 -3.88 13.78
N HIS A 161 -1.37 -4.02 12.58
CA HIS A 161 -2.72 -3.62 12.26
C HIS A 161 -3.45 -4.69 11.43
N PRO A 162 -3.69 -5.88 11.99
CA PRO A 162 -4.39 -6.95 11.27
C PRO A 162 -5.81 -6.54 10.84
N ASP A 163 -6.46 -5.65 11.61
CA ASP A 163 -7.75 -5.03 11.28
C ASP A 163 -7.77 -4.36 9.90
N ARG A 164 -6.62 -3.86 9.44
CA ARG A 164 -6.47 -3.26 8.11
C ARG A 164 -6.16 -4.25 7.00
N CYS A 165 -5.95 -5.51 7.36
CA CYS A 165 -5.52 -6.56 6.44
C CYS A 165 -6.51 -7.74 6.38
N GLY A 166 -7.79 -7.49 6.70
CA GLY A 166 -8.81 -8.53 6.70
C GLY A 166 -8.81 -9.43 7.93
N GLY A 167 -8.10 -9.02 8.99
CA GLY A 167 -7.88 -9.80 10.22
C GLY A 167 -6.54 -10.54 10.21
N ILE A 168 -6.21 -11.16 11.35
CA ILE A 168 -4.91 -11.81 11.52
C ILE A 168 -4.76 -13.05 10.63
N GLU A 169 -5.82 -13.79 10.38
CA GLU A 169 -5.82 -14.98 9.52
C GLU A 169 -5.45 -14.60 8.08
N GLU A 170 -6.19 -13.65 7.48
CA GLU A 170 -5.93 -13.15 6.13
C GLU A 170 -4.51 -12.56 6.01
N ALA A 171 -4.08 -11.79 7.01
CA ALA A 171 -2.74 -11.22 7.05
C ALA A 171 -1.65 -12.32 7.03
N LEU A 172 -1.81 -13.37 7.84
CA LEU A 172 -0.85 -14.47 7.91
C LEU A 172 -0.85 -15.32 6.64
N MET A 173 -2.02 -15.64 6.09
CA MET A 173 -2.15 -16.33 4.81
C MET A 173 -1.40 -15.59 3.70
N SER A 174 -1.65 -14.29 3.57
CA SER A 174 -1.00 -13.44 2.57
C SER A 174 0.52 -13.34 2.80
N ILE A 175 0.95 -13.03 4.02
CA ILE A 175 2.38 -12.94 4.36
C ILE A 175 3.10 -14.25 4.09
N SER A 176 2.46 -15.39 4.32
CA SER A 176 3.04 -16.72 4.11
C SER A 176 3.44 -16.99 2.65
N LEU A 177 2.83 -16.26 1.70
CA LEU A 177 3.12 -16.40 0.28
C LEU A 177 4.42 -15.71 -0.14
N PHE A 178 4.99 -14.81 0.66
CA PHE A 178 6.30 -14.25 0.35
C PHE A 178 7.34 -15.36 0.15
N PRO A 179 8.12 -15.30 -0.94
CA PRO A 179 9.10 -16.33 -1.23
C PRO A 179 10.29 -16.31 -0.26
N TYR A 180 10.65 -15.14 0.24
CA TYR A 180 11.72 -14.89 1.20
C TYR A 180 11.47 -13.56 1.91
N VAL A 181 12.14 -13.36 3.04
CA VAL A 181 12.20 -12.10 3.78
C VAL A 181 13.64 -11.82 4.20
N ASP A 182 13.97 -10.55 4.35
CA ASP A 182 15.23 -10.12 4.95
C ASP A 182 15.02 -10.01 6.48
N ALA A 183 15.57 -10.97 7.21
CA ALA A 183 15.40 -11.04 8.67
C ALA A 183 16.11 -9.90 9.40
N GLU A 184 17.24 -9.42 8.89
CA GLU A 184 17.95 -8.27 9.48
C GLU A 184 17.14 -6.98 9.28
N ALA A 185 16.62 -6.75 8.09
CA ALA A 185 15.74 -5.62 7.83
C ALA A 185 14.47 -5.67 8.70
N LEU A 186 13.87 -6.86 8.90
CA LEU A 186 12.74 -7.03 9.83
C LEU A 186 13.14 -6.69 11.28
N LYS A 187 14.32 -7.13 11.71
CA LYS A 187 14.84 -6.84 13.05
C LYS A 187 15.00 -5.34 13.27
N GLU A 188 15.61 -4.65 12.32
CA GLU A 188 15.75 -3.18 12.37
C GLU A 188 14.39 -2.49 12.49
N LEU A 189 13.40 -2.90 11.68
CA LEU A 189 12.06 -2.32 11.70
C LEU A 189 11.27 -2.58 12.98
N VAL A 190 11.60 -3.66 13.72
CA VAL A 190 10.91 -4.07 14.94
C VAL A 190 11.63 -3.56 16.20
N SER A 191 12.93 -3.26 16.14
CA SER A 191 13.78 -2.94 17.29
C SER A 191 13.24 -1.80 18.17
N ASP A 192 12.68 -0.77 17.54
CA ASP A 192 12.11 0.40 18.22
C ASP A 192 10.58 0.29 18.46
N LYS A 193 10.00 -0.90 18.23
CA LYS A 193 8.58 -1.13 18.37
C LYS A 193 8.26 -1.86 19.68
N SER A 194 6.98 -2.25 19.83
CA SER A 194 6.55 -2.94 21.04
C SER A 194 7.06 -4.37 21.11
N ALA A 195 7.32 -4.85 22.32
CA ALA A 195 7.67 -6.25 22.58
C ALA A 195 6.59 -7.23 22.09
N SER A 196 5.32 -6.80 22.05
CA SER A 196 4.21 -7.57 21.46
C SER A 196 4.38 -7.78 19.95
N LEU A 197 4.84 -6.78 19.21
CA LEU A 197 5.14 -6.91 17.79
C LEU A 197 6.35 -7.81 17.57
N ALA A 198 7.40 -7.67 18.39
CA ALA A 198 8.56 -8.56 18.35
C ALA A 198 8.15 -10.04 18.57
N ALA A 199 7.24 -10.29 19.53
CA ALA A 199 6.71 -11.64 19.77
C ALA A 199 5.95 -12.21 18.57
N ARG A 200 5.08 -11.40 17.94
CA ARG A 200 4.33 -11.82 16.73
C ARG A 200 5.25 -12.08 15.56
N THR A 201 6.23 -11.20 15.34
CA THR A 201 7.20 -11.33 14.24
C THR A 201 8.09 -12.56 14.46
N GLY A 202 8.63 -12.73 15.66
CA GLY A 202 9.44 -13.89 16.01
C GLY A 202 8.68 -15.22 15.85
N TRP A 203 7.43 -15.26 16.29
CA TRP A 203 6.56 -16.42 16.10
C TRP A 203 6.35 -16.75 14.61
N LEU A 204 6.09 -15.75 13.78
CA LEU A 204 5.97 -15.92 12.34
C LEU A 204 7.27 -16.43 11.71
N LEU A 205 8.42 -15.85 12.07
CA LEU A 205 9.73 -16.24 11.58
C LEU A 205 10.06 -17.69 11.94
N GLU A 206 9.76 -18.11 13.18
CA GLU A 206 9.97 -19.49 13.63
C GLU A 206 9.13 -20.48 12.80
N ARG A 207 7.86 -20.17 12.52
CA ARG A 207 6.98 -21.01 11.69
C ARG A 207 7.41 -21.08 10.22
N LYS A 208 8.04 -20.05 9.73
CA LYS A 208 8.55 -19.96 8.34
C LYS A 208 10.05 -20.20 8.23
N ALA A 209 10.72 -20.65 9.33
CA ALA A 209 12.17 -20.73 9.41
C ALA A 209 12.79 -21.53 8.25
N ASN A 210 12.23 -22.67 7.90
CA ASN A 210 12.71 -23.50 6.79
C ASN A 210 12.57 -22.78 5.44
N LYS A 211 11.41 -22.18 5.14
CA LYS A 211 11.12 -21.51 3.88
C LYS A 211 11.98 -20.27 3.70
N TRP A 212 12.10 -19.46 4.74
CA TRP A 212 12.81 -18.19 4.70
C TRP A 212 14.27 -18.27 5.17
N ARG A 213 14.74 -19.47 5.51
CA ARG A 213 16.13 -19.74 5.96
C ARG A 213 16.51 -18.92 7.19
N ILE A 214 15.59 -18.82 8.15
CA ILE A 214 15.84 -18.11 9.41
C ILE A 214 16.70 -18.97 10.32
N THR A 215 17.80 -18.39 10.82
CA THR A 215 18.71 -19.09 11.71
C THR A 215 18.23 -19.00 13.18
N PRO A 216 18.64 -19.95 14.06
CA PRO A 216 18.31 -19.86 15.49
C PRO A 216 18.76 -18.56 16.14
N ASP A 217 19.92 -18.01 15.78
CA ASP A 217 20.44 -16.77 16.33
C ASP A 217 19.49 -15.59 16.08
N VAL A 218 18.91 -15.49 14.89
CA VAL A 218 17.90 -14.48 14.58
C VAL A 218 16.67 -14.63 15.47
N LEU A 219 16.20 -15.86 15.67
CA LEU A 219 15.04 -16.12 16.53
C LEU A 219 15.34 -15.74 18.00
N ASP A 220 16.56 -16.01 18.49
CA ASP A 220 16.99 -15.64 19.84
C ASP A 220 17.05 -14.11 20.02
N GLU A 221 17.42 -13.38 18.99
CA GLU A 221 17.38 -11.90 19.01
C GLU A 221 15.95 -11.37 19.12
N PHE A 222 15.01 -11.90 18.33
CA PHE A 222 13.60 -11.54 18.46
C PHE A 222 13.01 -11.94 19.82
N GLU A 223 13.41 -13.07 20.38
CA GLU A 223 13.00 -13.48 21.73
C GLU A 223 13.49 -12.51 22.81
N LYS A 224 14.72 -11.99 22.68
CA LYS A 224 15.24 -10.95 23.57
C LYS A 224 14.45 -9.64 23.48
N MET A 225 13.96 -9.27 22.30
CA MET A 225 13.09 -8.10 22.12
C MET A 225 11.66 -8.33 22.64
N ALA A 226 11.17 -9.56 22.62
CA ALA A 226 9.84 -9.96 23.07
C ALA A 226 9.74 -10.16 24.59
N LYS A 227 10.38 -9.32 25.41
CA LYS A 227 10.37 -9.43 26.88
C LYS A 227 9.00 -9.10 27.46
N GLY A 228 8.59 -9.83 28.51
CA GLY A 228 7.30 -9.63 29.18
C GLY A 228 6.20 -10.55 28.63
N GLY A 229 5.00 -10.05 28.48
CA GLY A 229 3.83 -10.82 28.07
C GLY A 229 2.93 -11.20 29.25
N PRO A 230 1.87 -11.96 29.06
CA PRO A 230 1.46 -12.56 27.79
C PRO A 230 0.99 -11.54 26.73
N TYR A 231 1.23 -11.83 25.47
CA TYR A 231 0.76 -11.05 24.34
C TYR A 231 -0.31 -11.80 23.57
N LYS A 232 -1.05 -11.13 22.69
CA LYS A 232 -2.01 -11.76 21.77
C LYS A 232 -1.49 -11.70 20.34
N LEU A 233 -1.62 -12.79 19.59
CA LEU A 233 -1.38 -12.82 18.14
C LEU A 233 -2.43 -11.94 17.45
N ASP A 234 -3.69 -12.18 17.77
CA ASP A 234 -4.81 -11.33 17.39
C ASP A 234 -5.25 -10.50 18.60
N LYS A 235 -4.99 -9.20 18.55
CA LYS A 235 -5.37 -8.29 19.65
C LYS A 235 -6.86 -8.07 19.80
N ASP A 236 -7.62 -8.33 18.72
CA ASP A 236 -9.07 -8.14 18.67
C ASP A 236 -9.84 -9.43 19.06
N SER A 237 -9.14 -10.57 19.16
CA SER A 237 -9.76 -11.81 19.62
C SER A 237 -10.17 -11.74 21.08
N ALA A 238 -11.45 -12.03 21.35
CA ALA A 238 -11.98 -12.12 22.72
C ALA A 238 -11.43 -13.34 23.48
N GLU A 239 -11.21 -14.46 22.79
CA GLU A 239 -10.77 -15.73 23.36
C GLU A 239 -9.39 -16.12 22.86
N SER A 240 -8.66 -16.88 23.70
CA SER A 240 -7.40 -17.51 23.34
C SER A 240 -7.53 -19.01 23.54
N ARG A 241 -7.33 -19.78 22.47
CA ARG A 241 -7.49 -21.24 22.45
C ARG A 241 -6.17 -21.98 22.33
N GLY A 242 -5.08 -21.24 22.06
CA GLY A 242 -3.73 -21.76 21.93
C GLY A 242 -2.70 -20.89 22.65
N TRP A 243 -1.49 -21.44 22.82
CA TRP A 243 -0.39 -20.79 23.51
C TRP A 243 0.96 -21.14 22.90
N SER A 244 1.73 -20.13 22.49
CA SER A 244 3.10 -20.31 22.09
C SER A 244 4.04 -19.93 23.25
N ARG A 245 4.73 -20.94 23.82
CA ARG A 245 5.53 -20.80 25.04
C ARG A 245 6.74 -19.87 24.83
N ARG A 246 7.47 -20.06 23.74
CA ARG A 246 8.69 -19.28 23.44
C ARG A 246 8.36 -17.80 23.34
N TRP A 247 7.30 -17.47 22.60
CA TRP A 247 6.91 -16.10 22.31
C TRP A 247 5.93 -15.50 23.33
N ARG A 248 5.51 -16.27 24.35
CA ARG A 248 4.51 -15.85 25.36
C ARG A 248 3.27 -15.26 24.68
N LEU A 249 2.82 -15.94 23.61
CA LEU A 249 1.82 -15.44 22.70
C LEU A 249 0.56 -16.28 22.81
N CYS A 250 -0.56 -15.65 23.18
CA CYS A 250 -1.90 -16.23 23.11
C CYS A 250 -2.34 -16.29 21.64
N LEU A 251 -2.77 -17.45 21.21
CA LEU A 251 -3.26 -17.71 19.85
C LEU A 251 -4.78 -17.74 19.85
N PRO A 252 -5.45 -17.21 18.81
CA PRO A 252 -6.93 -17.19 18.74
C PRO A 252 -7.51 -18.61 18.60
N GLU A 253 -6.76 -19.51 17.97
CA GLU A 253 -7.11 -20.93 17.83
C GLU A 253 -5.97 -21.82 18.35
N LYS A 254 -6.21 -23.16 18.36
CA LYS A 254 -5.14 -24.13 18.66
C LYS A 254 -3.97 -23.92 17.72
N GLU A 255 -2.78 -24.15 18.21
CA GLU A 255 -1.53 -23.88 17.47
C GLU A 255 -1.47 -24.58 16.11
N GLU A 256 -2.02 -25.79 16.02
CA GLU A 256 -2.11 -26.55 14.76
C GLU A 256 -3.03 -25.86 13.73
N GLU A 257 -4.14 -25.28 14.18
CA GLU A 257 -5.09 -24.58 13.30
C GLU A 257 -4.48 -23.27 12.80
N VAL A 258 -3.87 -22.48 13.70
CA VAL A 258 -3.15 -21.25 13.31
C VAL A 258 -1.97 -21.57 12.37
N GLY A 259 -1.33 -22.73 12.57
CA GLY A 259 -0.29 -23.22 11.66
C GLY A 259 -0.75 -23.42 10.22
N LYS A 260 -2.02 -23.78 10.00
CA LYS A 260 -2.60 -23.95 8.65
C LYS A 260 -2.72 -22.63 7.88
N TRP A 261 -2.81 -21.49 8.56
CA TRP A 261 -2.81 -20.16 7.92
C TRP A 261 -1.47 -19.79 7.29
N LEU A 262 -0.43 -20.58 7.56
CA LEU A 262 0.92 -20.34 7.07
C LEU A 262 1.40 -21.37 6.03
N LEU A 263 0.51 -22.18 5.49
CA LEU A 263 0.84 -23.24 4.52
C LEU A 263 1.13 -22.73 3.13
#